data_3a8356590bbf49b0f02b79338297143b
#
_entry.id   3a8356590bbf49b0f02b79338297143b
#
_cell.length_a   1.000
_cell.length_b   1.000
_cell.length_c   1.000
_cell.angle_alpha   90.00
_cell.angle_beta   90.00
_cell.angle_gamma   90.00
#
_symmetry.space_group_name_H-M   'P 1'
#
loop_
_entity.id
_entity.type
_entity.pdbx_description
1 polymer ?
#
loop_
_entity_poly.entity_id
_entity_poly.type
_entity_poly.pdbx_seq_one_letter_code
_entity_poly.pdbx_strand_id
1 'polypeptide(L)'
;MEDSKIRIGITQGDINGVGYEVILKAFADPVMLELCTPIIYGSPKVAAYHRKSLDLPTNFSIVNSASEAAHNRLSVVNCTDDEVKVEFSKPDPEAGKAALGALEKAIEEFKEGLIDVIVTAPINKHTIQSEGFSFPGHTEYIEERLGNGSKSLMILMKDDFRVALVTGHIPVRE
;
A
#
# COMPACT_ATOMS: atom_id res chain seq x y z
N MET A 1 -28.05 -3.16 11.01
CA MET A 1 -26.80 -3.57 10.35
C MET A 1 -25.78 -2.52 10.77
N GLU A 2 -24.79 -2.87 11.57
CA GLU A 2 -23.65 -1.99 11.77
C GLU A 2 -23.05 -1.73 10.40
N ASP A 3 -22.94 -0.46 10.03
CA ASP A 3 -22.35 -0.01 8.79
C ASP A 3 -20.84 -0.32 8.89
N SER A 4 -20.43 -1.51 8.42
CA SER A 4 -19.05 -1.94 8.51
C SER A 4 -18.22 -1.03 7.62
N LYS A 5 -17.38 -0.19 8.23
CA LYS A 5 -16.47 0.70 7.49
C LYS A 5 -15.60 -0.09 6.52
N ILE A 6 -15.37 0.46 5.35
CA ILE A 6 -14.45 -0.09 4.34
C ILE A 6 -13.06 -0.29 4.99
N ARG A 7 -12.51 -1.47 4.85
CA ARG A 7 -11.17 -1.84 5.30
C ARG A 7 -10.18 -1.61 4.17
N ILE A 8 -9.28 -0.67 4.36
CA ILE A 8 -8.33 -0.25 3.33
C ILE A 8 -6.96 -0.81 3.65
N GLY A 9 -6.46 -1.73 2.82
CA GLY A 9 -5.08 -2.19 2.87
C GLY A 9 -4.16 -1.22 2.13
N ILE A 10 -3.15 -0.68 2.81
CA ILE A 10 -2.24 0.34 2.27
C ILE A 10 -0.83 -0.24 2.29
N THR A 11 -0.20 -0.44 1.12
CA THR A 11 1.18 -0.92 1.08
C THR A 11 2.16 0.22 1.35
N GLN A 12 3.25 -0.08 2.09
CA GLN A 12 4.25 0.94 2.50
C GLN A 12 5.02 1.57 1.33
N GLY A 13 5.12 0.85 0.18
CA GLY A 13 5.95 1.28 -0.95
C GLY A 13 7.45 1.25 -0.64
N ASP A 14 8.21 2.13 -1.30
CA ASP A 14 9.64 2.29 -1.03
C ASP A 14 9.86 2.92 0.36
N ILE A 15 10.50 2.20 1.26
CA ILE A 15 10.77 2.64 2.63
C ILE A 15 11.74 3.82 2.70
N ASN A 16 12.56 4.03 1.66
CA ASN A 16 13.49 5.15 1.52
C ASN A 16 12.87 6.37 0.83
N GLY A 17 11.62 6.23 0.37
CA GLY A 17 10.84 7.25 -0.33
C GLY A 17 9.82 7.96 0.55
N VAL A 18 8.81 8.54 -0.10
CA VAL A 18 7.78 9.38 0.54
C VAL A 18 6.55 8.59 1.03
N GLY A 19 6.49 7.27 0.83
CA GLY A 19 5.30 6.46 1.10
C GLY A 19 4.76 6.64 2.51
N TYR A 20 5.57 6.40 3.53
CA TYR A 20 5.16 6.57 4.93
C TYR A 20 4.83 8.02 5.29
N GLU A 21 5.53 8.99 4.72
CA GLU A 21 5.22 10.41 4.95
C GLU A 21 3.80 10.73 4.51
N VAL A 22 3.44 10.32 3.29
CA VAL A 22 2.10 10.56 2.73
C VAL A 22 1.03 9.83 3.55
N ILE A 23 1.25 8.55 3.87
CA ILE A 23 0.30 7.76 4.65
C ILE A 23 0.09 8.38 6.04
N LEU A 24 1.16 8.63 6.78
CA LEU A 24 1.06 9.14 8.14
C LEU A 24 0.44 10.55 8.19
N LYS A 25 0.72 11.42 7.21
CA LYS A 25 0.08 12.73 7.09
C LYS A 25 -1.41 12.62 6.75
N ALA A 26 -1.80 11.71 5.86
CA ALA A 26 -3.21 11.52 5.51
C ALA A 26 -4.05 11.09 6.71
N PHE A 27 -3.51 10.22 7.58
CA PHE A 27 -4.21 9.74 8.77
C PHE A 27 -3.88 10.51 10.06
N ALA A 28 -3.23 11.66 9.95
CA ALA A 28 -3.09 12.62 11.05
C ALA A 28 -4.43 13.31 11.35
N ASP A 29 -5.31 13.43 10.35
CA ASP A 29 -6.67 13.94 10.51
C ASP A 29 -7.59 12.82 11.03
N PRO A 30 -8.17 12.96 12.24
CA PRO A 30 -9.09 11.95 12.80
C PRO A 30 -10.32 11.65 11.94
N VAL A 31 -10.77 12.60 11.12
CA VAL A 31 -11.90 12.42 10.20
C VAL A 31 -11.66 11.27 9.23
N MET A 32 -10.41 11.05 8.79
CA MET A 32 -10.06 9.92 7.92
C MET A 32 -10.34 8.57 8.58
N LEU A 33 -10.18 8.48 9.89
CA LEU A 33 -10.47 7.25 10.66
C LEU A 33 -11.98 7.01 10.87
N GLU A 34 -12.80 8.04 10.68
CA GLU A 34 -14.26 7.89 10.68
C GLU A 34 -14.78 7.30 9.37
N LEU A 35 -14.07 7.56 8.25
CA LEU A 35 -14.48 7.13 6.91
C LEU A 35 -14.12 5.67 6.60
N CYS A 36 -13.03 5.16 7.18
CA CYS A 36 -12.53 3.82 6.86
C CYS A 36 -11.77 3.20 8.04
N THR A 37 -11.41 1.93 7.89
CA THR A 37 -10.45 1.22 8.75
C THR A 37 -9.14 1.05 7.99
N PRO A 38 -8.14 1.92 8.18
CA PRO A 38 -6.88 1.86 7.45
C PRO A 38 -5.90 0.87 8.08
N ILE A 39 -5.28 0.06 7.22
CA ILE A 39 -4.34 -1.01 7.60
C ILE A 39 -3.11 -0.89 6.70
N ILE A 40 -1.98 -0.51 7.29
CA ILE A 40 -0.70 -0.44 6.57
C ILE A 40 -0.07 -1.84 6.56
N TYR A 41 0.35 -2.28 5.39
CA TYR A 41 1.22 -3.45 5.22
C TYR A 41 2.66 -2.97 5.08
N GLY A 42 3.51 -3.31 6.06
CA GLY A 42 4.88 -2.84 6.07
C GLY A 42 5.59 -3.08 7.39
N SER A 43 6.65 -2.32 7.66
CA SER A 43 7.43 -2.40 8.88
C SER A 43 6.96 -1.40 9.94
N PRO A 44 6.51 -1.84 11.11
CA PRO A 44 6.23 -0.96 12.24
C PRO A 44 7.43 -0.12 12.68
N LYS A 45 8.62 -0.69 12.60
CA LYS A 45 9.89 -0.01 12.89
C LYS A 45 10.15 1.15 11.93
N VAL A 46 9.97 0.90 10.62
CA VAL A 46 10.12 1.92 9.57
C VAL A 46 9.04 3.01 9.73
N ALA A 47 7.78 2.62 9.98
CA ALA A 47 6.70 3.56 10.25
C ALA A 47 7.03 4.48 11.44
N ALA A 48 7.52 3.91 12.54
CA ALA A 48 7.93 4.67 13.73
C ALA A 48 9.12 5.60 13.45
N TYR A 49 10.08 5.15 12.64
CA TYR A 49 11.23 5.96 12.23
C TYR A 49 10.80 7.19 11.42
N HIS A 50 9.96 6.99 10.38
CA HIS A 50 9.42 8.09 9.58
C HIS A 50 8.59 9.06 10.43
N ARG A 51 7.71 8.53 11.29
CA ARG A 51 6.91 9.35 12.19
C ARG A 51 7.78 10.26 13.05
N LYS A 52 8.83 9.70 13.66
CA LYS A 52 9.75 10.43 14.52
C LYS A 52 10.60 11.46 13.74
N SER A 53 11.13 11.07 12.58
CA SER A 53 11.97 11.92 11.75
C SER A 53 11.23 13.14 11.18
N LEU A 54 9.91 13.00 10.99
CA LEU A 54 9.05 14.04 10.43
C LEU A 54 8.21 14.76 11.51
N ASP A 55 8.41 14.43 12.79
CA ASP A 55 7.66 14.97 13.94
C ASP A 55 6.12 14.91 13.73
N LEU A 56 5.62 13.75 13.28
CA LEU A 56 4.20 13.56 12.99
C LEU A 56 3.44 13.07 14.22
N PRO A 57 2.21 13.60 14.48
CA PRO A 57 1.40 13.23 15.65
C PRO A 57 0.68 11.88 15.49
N THR A 58 0.71 11.29 14.29
CA THR A 58 -0.06 10.10 13.93
C THR A 58 0.33 8.89 14.77
N ASN A 59 -0.63 8.30 15.46
CA ASN A 59 -0.45 7.06 16.21
C ASN A 59 -0.98 5.88 15.42
N PHE A 60 -0.36 4.71 15.62
CA PHE A 60 -0.82 3.45 15.04
C PHE A 60 -0.65 2.29 16.01
N SER A 61 -1.41 1.23 15.78
CA SER A 61 -1.30 -0.04 16.50
C SER A 61 -0.60 -1.07 15.63
N ILE A 62 0.18 -1.95 16.25
CA ILE A 62 0.80 -3.09 15.56
C ILE A 62 -0.15 -4.28 15.70
N VAL A 63 -0.45 -4.94 14.59
CA VAL A 63 -1.32 -6.12 14.51
C VAL A 63 -0.65 -7.20 13.67
N ASN A 64 -1.06 -8.47 13.83
CA ASN A 64 -0.50 -9.58 13.04
C ASN A 64 -1.26 -9.79 11.72
N SER A 65 -2.52 -9.38 11.66
CA SER A 65 -3.39 -9.50 10.50
C SER A 65 -4.41 -8.36 10.48
N ALA A 66 -4.96 -8.08 9.30
CA ALA A 66 -6.06 -7.15 9.14
C ALA A 66 -7.28 -7.52 9.99
N SER A 67 -7.50 -8.81 10.30
CA SER A 67 -8.59 -9.26 11.16
C SER A 67 -8.56 -8.65 12.57
N GLU A 68 -7.38 -8.28 13.06
CA GLU A 68 -7.17 -7.67 14.39
C GLU A 68 -7.29 -6.13 14.37
N ALA A 69 -7.42 -5.52 13.17
CA ALA A 69 -7.48 -4.06 13.05
C ALA A 69 -8.78 -3.50 13.63
N ALA A 70 -8.64 -2.58 14.57
CA ALA A 70 -9.77 -1.92 15.21
C ALA A 70 -10.27 -0.72 14.40
N HIS A 71 -11.59 -0.46 14.44
CA HIS A 71 -12.19 0.75 13.88
C HIS A 71 -11.63 2.02 14.55
N ASN A 72 -11.66 3.14 13.82
CA ASN A 72 -11.18 4.46 14.29
C ASN A 72 -9.69 4.47 14.70
N ARG A 73 -8.90 3.55 14.16
CA ARG A 73 -7.47 3.44 14.45
C ARG A 73 -6.68 3.03 13.22
N LEU A 74 -5.53 3.66 13.02
CA LEU A 74 -4.55 3.22 12.03
C LEU A 74 -3.82 1.99 12.57
N SER A 75 -3.76 0.92 11.79
CA SER A 75 -3.05 -0.32 12.13
C SER A 75 -1.90 -0.59 11.18
N VAL A 76 -0.87 -1.28 11.65
CA VAL A 76 0.27 -1.73 10.84
C VAL A 76 0.42 -3.23 11.00
N VAL A 77 0.31 -3.98 9.90
CA VAL A 77 0.64 -5.40 9.80
C VAL A 77 2.12 -5.51 9.46
N ASN A 78 2.90 -6.21 10.29
CA ASN A 78 4.32 -6.41 10.03
C ASN A 78 4.51 -7.43 8.87
N CYS A 79 5.11 -6.96 7.78
CA CYS A 79 5.38 -7.76 6.57
C CYS A 79 6.86 -7.83 6.22
N THR A 80 7.76 -7.36 7.09
CA THR A 80 9.19 -7.23 6.80
C THR A 80 10.03 -7.73 7.95
N ASP A 81 11.24 -8.16 7.63
CA ASP A 81 12.23 -8.49 8.66
C ASP A 81 12.61 -7.25 9.46
N ASP A 82 12.90 -7.44 10.75
CA ASP A 82 13.19 -6.36 11.70
C ASP A 82 14.51 -5.60 11.46
N GLU A 83 15.34 -6.08 10.53
CA GLU A 83 16.67 -5.52 10.26
C GLU A 83 16.70 -4.45 9.16
N VAL A 84 15.57 -4.16 8.53
CA VAL A 84 15.51 -3.19 7.43
C VAL A 84 15.85 -1.77 7.93
N LYS A 85 16.85 -1.16 7.31
CA LYS A 85 17.32 0.21 7.62
C LYS A 85 16.74 1.21 6.64
N VAL A 86 16.37 2.39 7.13
CA VAL A 86 15.93 3.51 6.28
C VAL A 86 17.13 4.38 5.93
N GLU A 87 17.37 4.56 4.63
CA GLU A 87 18.32 5.49 4.07
C GLU A 87 17.62 6.38 3.04
N PHE A 88 17.12 7.52 3.48
CA PHE A 88 16.32 8.41 2.64
C PHE A 88 16.97 8.70 1.28
N SER A 89 16.16 8.65 0.23
CA SER A 89 16.53 8.94 -1.17
C SER A 89 17.60 8.03 -1.77
N LYS A 90 17.91 6.91 -1.12
CA LYS A 90 18.85 5.93 -1.66
C LYS A 90 18.12 4.72 -2.24
N PRO A 91 18.41 4.32 -3.50
CA PRO A 91 17.98 3.04 -4.01
C PRO A 91 18.64 1.91 -3.21
N ASP A 92 17.83 0.96 -2.73
CA ASP A 92 18.31 -0.17 -1.94
C ASP A 92 17.50 -1.43 -2.32
N PRO A 93 18.15 -2.55 -2.68
CA PRO A 93 17.47 -3.81 -2.94
C PRO A 93 16.60 -4.31 -1.77
N GLU A 94 17.06 -4.14 -0.52
CA GLU A 94 16.27 -4.51 0.65
C GLU A 94 14.98 -3.67 0.76
N ALA A 95 15.02 -2.40 0.37
CA ALA A 95 13.81 -1.57 0.27
C ALA A 95 12.85 -2.09 -0.81
N GLY A 96 13.38 -2.58 -1.94
CA GLY A 96 12.59 -3.22 -3.00
C GLY A 96 11.93 -4.51 -2.52
N LYS A 97 12.66 -5.37 -1.83
CA LYS A 97 12.15 -6.60 -1.22
C LYS A 97 11.05 -6.31 -0.17
N ALA A 98 11.28 -5.32 0.68
CA ALA A 98 10.29 -4.91 1.67
C ALA A 98 9.00 -4.36 1.02
N ALA A 99 9.11 -3.62 -0.08
CA ALA A 99 7.97 -3.12 -0.83
C ALA A 99 7.17 -4.26 -1.48
N LEU A 100 7.86 -5.25 -2.07
CA LEU A 100 7.22 -6.43 -2.67
C LEU A 100 6.52 -7.28 -1.60
N GLY A 101 7.18 -7.59 -0.49
CA GLY A 101 6.57 -8.37 0.59
C GLY A 101 5.32 -7.73 1.18
N ALA A 102 5.31 -6.40 1.30
CA ALA A 102 4.12 -5.66 1.73
C ALA A 102 2.97 -5.76 0.72
N LEU A 103 3.27 -5.70 -0.58
CA LEU A 103 2.27 -5.85 -1.64
C LEU A 103 1.71 -7.27 -1.68
N GLU A 104 2.56 -8.29 -1.56
CA GLU A 104 2.14 -9.69 -1.54
C GLU A 104 1.24 -10.00 -0.35
N LYS A 105 1.59 -9.51 0.85
CA LYS A 105 0.77 -9.71 2.05
C LYS A 105 -0.59 -9.01 1.93
N ALA A 106 -0.64 -7.80 1.38
CA ALA A 106 -1.90 -7.10 1.12
C ALA A 106 -2.78 -7.88 0.12
N ILE A 107 -2.20 -8.43 -0.94
CA ILE A 107 -2.92 -9.26 -1.93
C ILE A 107 -3.44 -10.55 -1.29
N GLU A 108 -2.66 -11.21 -0.44
CA GLU A 108 -3.08 -12.41 0.29
C GLU A 108 -4.32 -12.11 1.15
N GLU A 109 -4.25 -11.09 2.01
CA GLU A 109 -5.37 -10.76 2.89
C GLU A 109 -6.58 -10.16 2.15
N PHE A 110 -6.37 -9.56 0.97
CA PHE A 110 -7.47 -9.20 0.07
C PHE A 110 -8.20 -10.45 -0.46
N LYS A 111 -7.46 -11.49 -0.89
CA LYS A 111 -8.05 -12.77 -1.34
C LYS A 111 -8.84 -13.46 -0.23
N GLU A 112 -8.41 -13.32 1.00
CA GLU A 112 -9.08 -13.85 2.19
C GLU A 112 -10.31 -13.01 2.60
N GLY A 113 -10.54 -11.87 1.97
CA GLY A 113 -11.66 -10.96 2.30
C GLY A 113 -11.45 -10.20 3.61
N LEU A 114 -10.21 -10.08 4.07
CA LEU A 114 -9.86 -9.34 5.30
C LEU A 114 -9.73 -7.84 5.07
N ILE A 115 -9.55 -7.42 3.82
CA ILE A 115 -9.60 -6.03 3.35
C ILE A 115 -10.46 -5.91 2.10
N ASP A 116 -11.07 -4.76 1.89
CA ASP A 116 -12.02 -4.50 0.79
C ASP A 116 -11.34 -3.86 -0.43
N VAL A 117 -10.22 -3.16 -0.22
CA VAL A 117 -9.51 -2.42 -1.27
C VAL A 117 -8.02 -2.33 -0.93
N ILE A 118 -7.18 -2.31 -1.98
CA ILE A 118 -5.74 -2.08 -1.87
C ILE A 118 -5.41 -0.68 -2.39
N VAL A 119 -4.68 0.09 -1.59
CA VAL A 119 -4.07 1.38 -1.95
C VAL A 119 -2.57 1.20 -1.94
N THR A 120 -1.88 1.58 -3.01
CA THR A 120 -0.44 1.40 -3.12
C THR A 120 0.32 2.71 -2.92
N ALA A 121 1.28 2.74 -2.00
CA ALA A 121 2.25 3.83 -1.91
C ALA A 121 3.31 3.70 -3.03
N PRO A 122 4.00 4.79 -3.38
CA PRO A 122 5.00 4.79 -4.46
C PRO A 122 6.13 3.78 -4.22
N ILE A 123 6.52 3.07 -5.27
CA ILE A 123 7.67 2.15 -5.30
C ILE A 123 8.82 2.73 -6.13
N ASN A 124 10.03 2.28 -5.84
CA ASN A 124 11.16 2.48 -6.71
C ASN A 124 11.25 1.29 -7.69
N LYS A 125 10.97 1.55 -8.97
CA LYS A 125 10.92 0.49 -10.00
C LYS A 125 12.25 -0.25 -10.20
N HIS A 126 13.38 0.43 -10.00
CA HIS A 126 14.69 -0.21 -10.15
C HIS A 126 14.99 -1.18 -9.01
N THR A 127 14.66 -0.82 -7.76
CA THR A 127 14.94 -1.66 -6.61
C THR A 127 14.01 -2.86 -6.52
N ILE A 128 12.71 -2.67 -6.79
CA ILE A 128 11.72 -3.76 -6.74
C ILE A 128 11.93 -4.78 -7.88
N GLN A 129 12.36 -4.34 -9.08
CA GLN A 129 12.64 -5.23 -10.22
C GLN A 129 13.84 -6.15 -9.96
N SER A 130 14.81 -5.74 -9.16
CA SER A 130 15.96 -6.58 -8.79
C SER A 130 15.58 -7.81 -7.96
N GLU A 131 14.41 -7.79 -7.31
CA GLU A 131 13.92 -8.85 -6.40
C GLU A 131 12.92 -9.83 -7.04
N GLY A 132 12.93 -9.95 -8.38
CA GLY A 132 12.04 -10.85 -9.11
C GLY A 132 10.68 -10.26 -9.49
N PHE A 133 10.47 -8.97 -9.28
CA PHE A 133 9.31 -8.24 -9.76
C PHE A 133 9.54 -7.84 -11.23
N SER A 134 9.05 -8.66 -12.17
CA SER A 134 9.24 -8.46 -13.61
C SER A 134 8.13 -7.65 -14.29
N PHE A 135 7.33 -6.91 -13.52
CA PHE A 135 6.19 -6.15 -14.01
C PHE A 135 6.53 -4.66 -14.21
N PRO A 136 5.87 -3.97 -15.15
CA PRO A 136 6.05 -2.52 -15.34
C PRO A 136 5.64 -1.68 -14.13
N GLY A 137 4.66 -2.15 -13.35
CA GLY A 137 4.16 -1.47 -12.16
C GLY A 137 3.16 -2.29 -11.36
N HIS A 138 2.52 -1.64 -10.40
CA HIS A 138 1.53 -2.27 -9.52
C HIS A 138 0.33 -2.83 -10.29
N THR A 139 -0.16 -2.12 -11.31
CA THR A 139 -1.36 -2.50 -12.07
C THR A 139 -1.22 -3.87 -12.68
N GLU A 140 -0.13 -4.10 -13.41
CA GLU A 140 0.12 -5.37 -14.10
C GLU A 140 0.38 -6.50 -13.10
N TYR A 141 1.05 -6.20 -11.99
CA TYR A 141 1.27 -7.19 -10.94
C TYR A 141 -0.05 -7.60 -10.25
N ILE A 142 -0.88 -6.63 -9.90
CA ILE A 142 -2.18 -6.88 -9.26
C ILE A 142 -3.12 -7.60 -10.25
N GLU A 143 -3.11 -7.22 -11.54
CA GLU A 143 -3.87 -7.92 -12.59
C GLU A 143 -3.49 -9.40 -12.65
N GLU A 144 -2.20 -9.72 -12.67
CA GLU A 144 -1.73 -11.11 -12.70
C GLU A 144 -2.16 -11.89 -11.44
N ARG A 145 -2.09 -11.26 -10.27
CA ARG A 145 -2.34 -11.93 -8.98
C ARG A 145 -3.82 -12.03 -8.62
N LEU A 146 -4.68 -11.11 -9.08
CA LEU A 146 -6.09 -11.02 -8.71
C LEU A 146 -7.06 -11.14 -9.89
N GLY A 147 -6.59 -10.94 -11.11
CA GLY A 147 -7.45 -10.84 -12.30
C GLY A 147 -8.14 -12.15 -12.71
N ASN A 148 -7.59 -13.32 -12.33
CA ASN A 148 -8.13 -14.62 -12.73
C ASN A 148 -8.40 -14.71 -14.26
N GLY A 149 -7.51 -14.14 -15.08
CA GLY A 149 -7.65 -14.04 -16.54
C GLY A 149 -8.42 -12.82 -17.03
N SER A 150 -8.99 -12.01 -16.15
CA SER A 150 -9.60 -10.72 -16.51
C SER A 150 -8.54 -9.62 -16.61
N LYS A 151 -8.80 -8.61 -17.45
CA LYS A 151 -7.93 -7.44 -17.61
C LYS A 151 -8.34 -6.32 -16.66
N SER A 152 -7.34 -5.59 -16.16
CA SER A 152 -7.56 -4.40 -15.37
C SER A 152 -8.11 -3.26 -16.24
N LEU A 153 -8.99 -2.46 -15.68
CA LEU A 153 -9.47 -1.22 -16.28
C LEU A 153 -8.99 -0.04 -15.44
N MET A 154 -8.11 0.77 -16.05
CA MET A 154 -7.67 2.00 -15.39
C MET A 154 -8.72 3.08 -15.52
N ILE A 155 -9.10 3.68 -14.39
CA ILE A 155 -10.05 4.78 -14.33
C ILE A 155 -9.39 5.96 -13.64
N LEU A 156 -9.33 7.11 -14.33
CA LEU A 156 -8.93 8.39 -13.74
C LEU A 156 -10.19 9.10 -13.26
N MET A 157 -10.17 9.59 -12.02
CA MET A 157 -11.32 10.22 -11.40
C MET A 157 -10.95 11.57 -10.79
N LYS A 158 -11.83 12.55 -10.99
CA LYS A 158 -11.85 13.80 -10.25
C LYS A 158 -13.29 14.26 -10.08
N ASP A 159 -13.75 14.37 -8.87
CA ASP A 159 -15.15 14.67 -8.52
C ASP A 159 -16.10 13.71 -9.27
N ASP A 160 -17.05 14.21 -10.04
CA ASP A 160 -17.97 13.41 -10.86
C ASP A 160 -17.41 13.04 -12.24
N PHE A 161 -16.23 13.56 -12.61
CA PHE A 161 -15.60 13.27 -13.89
C PHE A 161 -14.77 11.99 -13.81
N ARG A 162 -15.10 11.02 -14.67
CA ARG A 162 -14.44 9.70 -14.73
C ARG A 162 -14.04 9.37 -16.16
N VAL A 163 -12.78 8.98 -16.35
CA VAL A 163 -12.23 8.56 -17.64
C VAL A 163 -11.69 7.15 -17.52
N ALA A 164 -12.31 6.21 -18.22
CA ALA A 164 -11.82 4.84 -18.34
C ALA A 164 -10.92 4.72 -19.57
N LEU A 165 -9.73 4.13 -19.40
CA LEU A 165 -8.76 3.96 -20.49
C LEU A 165 -8.99 2.60 -21.18
N VAL A 166 -9.22 2.63 -22.50
CA VAL A 166 -9.37 1.41 -23.31
C VAL A 166 -8.04 0.68 -23.46
N THR A 167 -6.95 1.47 -23.61
CA THR A 167 -5.58 0.95 -23.70
C THR A 167 -4.67 1.74 -22.76
N GLY A 168 -3.69 1.09 -22.13
CA GLY A 168 -2.68 1.74 -21.29
C GLY A 168 -1.45 2.15 -22.11
N HIS A 169 -0.49 1.24 -22.25
CA HIS A 169 0.82 1.51 -22.87
C HIS A 169 0.96 0.91 -24.28
N ILE A 170 -0.15 0.54 -24.92
CA ILE A 170 -0.18 -0.06 -26.26
C ILE A 170 -1.00 0.80 -27.22
N PRO A 171 -0.73 0.78 -28.51
CA PRO A 171 -1.55 1.46 -29.52
C PRO A 171 -2.98 0.91 -29.57
N VAL A 172 -3.97 1.77 -29.87
CA VAL A 172 -5.39 1.37 -29.97
C VAL A 172 -5.64 0.25 -30.99
N ARG A 173 -4.77 0.11 -31.99
CA ARG A 173 -4.86 -0.92 -33.04
C ARG A 173 -4.40 -2.32 -32.59
N GLU A 174 -3.81 -2.45 -31.43
CA GLU A 174 -3.34 -3.71 -30.82
C GLU A 174 -4.28 -4.16 -29.70
#